data_9569b16584f25ec24b326de351c8a5f5
#
_entry.id   9569b16584f25ec24b326de351c8a5f5
#
_cell.length_a   1.000
_cell.length_b   1.000
_cell.length_c   1.000
_cell.angle_alpha   90.00
_cell.angle_beta   90.00
_cell.angle_gamma   90.00
#
_symmetry.space_group_name_H-M   'P 1'
#
loop_
_entity.id
_entity.type
_entity.pdbx_description
1 polymer ?
#
loop_
_entity_poly.entity_id
_entity_poly.type
_entity_poly.pdbx_seq_one_letter_code
_entity_poly.pdbx_strand_id
1 'polypeptide(L)'
;MKPEAANTAALLTAAREALERYHEVHVDDDGALTFAHGEVPCAVQAMQLADGLTVLSLTCVVAWDLPADPAIGQSAAERAGQGLFGTLGIVRTNRGMDVTLRYAFPAEGMDPVPLSTLLMLVVSTASQLRSELLAVAGEPQS
;
A
#
# COMPACT_ATOMS: atom_id res chain seq x y z
N MET A 1 -24.50 3.03 17.47
CA MET A 1 -23.40 2.65 16.59
C MET A 1 -22.87 1.29 16.98
N LYS A 2 -22.66 0.40 16.02
CA LYS A 2 -22.10 -0.91 16.29
C LYS A 2 -20.63 -0.77 16.69
N PRO A 3 -20.12 -1.56 17.66
CA PRO A 3 -18.70 -1.48 18.04
C PRO A 3 -17.73 -1.63 16.88
N GLU A 4 -18.08 -2.46 15.90
CA GLU A 4 -17.28 -2.69 14.69
C GLU A 4 -17.08 -1.42 13.88
N ALA A 5 -18.16 -0.67 13.65
CA ALA A 5 -18.09 0.58 12.91
C ALA A 5 -17.28 1.64 13.67
N ALA A 6 -17.41 1.66 14.99
CA ALA A 6 -16.64 2.59 15.82
C ALA A 6 -15.14 2.26 15.76
N ASN A 7 -14.77 0.96 15.81
CA ASN A 7 -13.37 0.53 15.75
C ASN A 7 -12.73 0.84 14.41
N THR A 8 -13.41 0.57 13.30
CA THR A 8 -12.89 0.87 11.97
C THR A 8 -12.76 2.38 11.77
N ALA A 9 -13.74 3.17 12.21
CA ALA A 9 -13.70 4.63 12.09
C ALA A 9 -12.55 5.23 12.90
N ALA A 10 -12.35 4.77 14.13
CA ALA A 10 -11.27 5.24 14.99
C ALA A 10 -9.90 4.90 14.39
N LEU A 11 -9.77 3.71 13.85
CA LEU A 11 -8.51 3.26 13.24
C LEU A 11 -8.19 4.05 11.97
N LEU A 12 -9.19 4.33 11.14
CA LEU A 12 -9.01 5.19 9.96
C LEU A 12 -8.63 6.62 10.35
N THR A 13 -9.23 7.16 11.41
CA THR A 13 -8.87 8.49 11.91
C THR A 13 -7.41 8.53 12.34
N ALA A 14 -6.96 7.53 13.08
CA ALA A 14 -5.56 7.43 13.52
C ALA A 14 -4.60 7.32 12.32
N ALA A 15 -4.96 6.52 11.32
CA ALA A 15 -4.17 6.37 10.11
C ALA A 15 -4.10 7.69 9.33
N ARG A 16 -5.23 8.39 9.22
CA ARG A 16 -5.29 9.68 8.53
C ARG A 16 -4.38 10.71 9.20
N GLU A 17 -4.44 10.81 10.51
CA GLU A 17 -3.59 11.74 11.26
C GLU A 17 -2.10 11.41 11.06
N ALA A 18 -1.75 10.13 11.06
CA ALA A 18 -0.37 9.70 10.82
C ALA A 18 0.10 10.08 9.42
N LEU A 19 -0.74 9.86 8.41
CA LEU A 19 -0.40 10.14 7.02
C LEU A 19 -0.37 11.65 6.72
N GLU A 20 -1.25 12.43 7.31
CA GLU A 20 -1.35 13.87 7.05
C GLU A 20 -0.12 14.65 7.51
N ARG A 21 0.75 14.05 8.31
CA ARG A 21 2.04 14.65 8.68
C ARG A 21 2.98 14.80 7.49
N TYR A 22 2.83 13.95 6.46
CA TYR A 22 3.75 13.88 5.34
C TYR A 22 3.06 13.90 3.98
N HIS A 23 1.75 13.73 3.93
CA HIS A 23 1.00 13.58 2.68
C HIS A 23 -0.30 14.34 2.71
N GLU A 24 -0.78 14.71 1.54
CA GLU A 24 -2.13 15.19 1.36
C GLU A 24 -3.05 13.97 1.23
N VAL A 25 -4.00 13.85 2.14
CA VAL A 25 -4.87 12.68 2.24
C VAL A 25 -6.30 13.06 1.87
N HIS A 26 -6.90 12.24 1.02
CA HIS A 26 -8.29 12.39 0.60
C HIS A 26 -9.09 11.18 1.07
N VAL A 27 -10.39 11.35 1.23
CA VAL A 27 -11.32 10.26 1.55
C VAL A 27 -12.15 10.01 0.30
N ASP A 28 -12.11 8.78 -0.23
CA ASP A 28 -12.89 8.47 -1.42
C ASP A 28 -14.34 8.09 -1.08
N ASP A 29 -15.14 7.80 -2.10
CA ASP A 29 -16.57 7.49 -1.93
C ASP A 29 -16.80 6.22 -1.11
N ASP A 30 -15.84 5.31 -1.08
CA ASP A 30 -15.90 4.06 -0.31
C ASP A 30 -15.40 4.23 1.12
N GLY A 31 -14.94 5.42 1.49
CA GLY A 31 -14.39 5.70 2.81
C GLY A 31 -12.91 5.38 2.95
N ALA A 32 -12.26 4.92 1.90
CA ALA A 32 -10.82 4.65 1.93
C ALA A 32 -10.04 5.97 1.94
N LEU A 33 -8.90 5.97 2.62
CA LEU A 33 -7.97 7.09 2.58
C LEU A 33 -7.08 6.92 1.36
N THR A 34 -6.96 7.96 0.53
CA THR A 34 -6.12 7.90 -0.67
C THR A 34 -5.07 9.00 -0.61
N PHE A 35 -3.88 8.68 -1.08
CA PHE A 35 -2.76 9.62 -1.13
C PHE A 35 -1.75 9.11 -2.16
N ALA A 36 -0.76 9.93 -2.45
CA ALA A 36 0.34 9.53 -3.33
C ALA A 36 1.67 9.73 -2.61
N HIS A 37 2.55 8.73 -2.69
CA HIS A 37 3.92 8.85 -2.20
C HIS A 37 4.83 8.90 -3.44
N GLY A 38 5.29 10.10 -3.79
CA GLY A 38 5.92 10.32 -5.10
C GLY A 38 4.92 10.01 -6.20
N GLU A 39 5.28 9.10 -7.09
CA GLU A 39 4.44 8.65 -8.20
C GLU A 39 3.56 7.45 -7.83
N VAL A 40 3.65 6.94 -6.62
CA VAL A 40 2.95 5.72 -6.19
C VAL A 40 1.59 6.08 -5.58
N PRO A 41 0.47 5.72 -6.23
CA PRO A 41 -0.85 5.87 -5.62
C PRO A 41 -1.04 4.86 -4.50
N CYS A 42 -1.61 5.30 -3.40
CA CYS A 42 -1.82 4.47 -2.22
C CYS A 42 -3.24 4.61 -1.69
N ALA A 43 -3.75 3.57 -1.07
CA ALA A 43 -5.05 3.58 -0.41
C ALA A 43 -4.98 2.79 0.89
N VAL A 44 -5.64 3.31 1.93
CA VAL A 44 -5.74 2.67 3.23
C VAL A 44 -7.20 2.42 3.56
N GLN A 45 -7.49 1.20 3.96
CA GLN A 45 -8.81 0.80 4.42
C GLN A 45 -8.70 0.15 5.78
N ALA A 46 -9.75 0.25 6.58
CA ALA A 46 -9.87 -0.49 7.83
C ALA A 46 -11.01 -1.50 7.69
N MET A 47 -10.79 -2.70 8.19
CA MET A 47 -11.84 -3.71 8.16
C MET A 47 -11.78 -4.59 9.41
N GLN A 48 -12.95 -5.05 9.84
CA GLN A 48 -13.03 -6.01 10.91
C GLN A 48 -13.11 -7.41 10.31
N LEU A 49 -12.14 -8.24 10.65
CA LEU A 49 -12.06 -9.62 10.14
C LEU A 49 -12.78 -10.60 11.07
N ALA A 50 -12.81 -10.30 12.35
CA ALA A 50 -13.44 -11.09 13.39
C ALA A 50 -13.66 -10.21 14.63
N ASP A 51 -14.40 -10.71 15.60
CA ASP A 51 -14.58 -10.00 16.88
C ASP A 51 -13.21 -9.76 17.52
N GLY A 52 -12.92 -8.51 17.84
CA GLY A 52 -11.65 -8.12 18.44
C GLY A 52 -10.47 -8.07 17.47
N LEU A 53 -10.70 -8.21 16.17
CA LEU A 53 -9.64 -8.15 15.16
C LEU A 53 -10.00 -7.15 14.07
N THR A 54 -9.53 -5.91 14.24
CA THR A 54 -9.65 -4.84 13.24
C THR A 54 -8.28 -4.59 12.64
N VAL A 55 -8.19 -4.61 11.31
CA VAL A 55 -6.92 -4.44 10.59
C VAL A 55 -6.97 -3.21 9.70
N LEU A 56 -5.78 -2.63 9.48
CA LEU A 56 -5.55 -1.68 8.39
C LEU A 56 -4.96 -2.44 7.21
N SER A 57 -5.44 -2.10 6.02
CA SER A 57 -4.89 -2.62 4.77
C SER A 57 -4.40 -1.45 3.94
N LEU A 58 -3.11 -1.43 3.67
CA LEU A 58 -2.48 -0.44 2.79
C LEU A 58 -2.18 -1.10 1.46
N THR A 59 -2.66 -0.50 0.38
CA THR A 59 -2.39 -0.96 -0.99
C THR A 59 -1.66 0.14 -1.73
N CYS A 60 -0.51 -0.19 -2.32
CA CYS A 60 0.26 0.72 -3.17
C CYS A 60 0.30 0.17 -4.58
N VAL A 61 -0.02 1.01 -5.57
CA VAL A 61 0.15 0.64 -6.98
C VAL A 61 1.57 1.03 -7.36
N VAL A 62 2.46 0.04 -7.34
CA VAL A 62 3.90 0.26 -7.56
C VAL A 62 4.16 0.73 -8.98
N ALA A 63 3.55 0.05 -9.94
CA ALA A 63 3.67 0.40 -11.35
C ALA A 63 2.48 -0.18 -12.11
N TRP A 64 2.16 0.42 -13.23
CA TRP A 64 1.02 -0.01 -14.06
C TRP A 64 1.38 0.06 -15.53
N ASP A 65 0.63 -0.69 -16.33
CA ASP A 65 0.80 -0.76 -17.78
C ASP A 65 2.23 -1.12 -18.19
N LEU A 66 2.90 -1.98 -17.41
CA LEU A 66 4.25 -2.46 -17.73
C LEU A 66 4.18 -3.49 -18.86
N PRO A 67 5.23 -3.56 -19.70
CA PRO A 67 5.29 -4.61 -20.73
C PRO A 67 5.21 -5.99 -20.09
N ALA A 68 4.55 -6.94 -20.77
CA ALA A 68 4.46 -8.32 -20.32
C ALA A 68 5.78 -9.06 -20.57
N ASP A 69 6.86 -8.57 -19.97
CA ASP A 69 8.20 -9.11 -20.11
C ASP A 69 8.50 -10.02 -18.91
N PRO A 70 8.90 -11.29 -19.15
CA PRO A 70 9.25 -12.21 -18.06
C PRO A 70 10.33 -11.66 -17.10
N ALA A 71 11.23 -10.80 -17.59
CA ALA A 71 12.27 -10.20 -16.75
C ALA A 71 11.68 -9.34 -15.62
N ILE A 72 10.55 -8.69 -15.86
CA ILE A 72 9.89 -7.87 -14.86
C ILE A 72 9.31 -8.74 -13.75
N GLY A 73 8.60 -9.81 -14.11
CA GLY A 73 8.06 -10.78 -13.15
C GLY A 73 9.15 -11.46 -12.35
N GLN A 74 10.26 -11.82 -12.98
CA GLN A 74 11.40 -12.43 -12.32
C GLN A 74 12.03 -11.45 -11.31
N SER A 75 12.22 -10.20 -11.69
CA SER A 75 12.76 -9.17 -10.81
C SER A 75 11.87 -8.95 -9.59
N ALA A 76 10.55 -8.90 -9.79
CA ALA A 76 9.59 -8.77 -8.71
C ALA A 76 9.66 -9.98 -7.75
N ALA A 77 9.74 -11.19 -8.30
CA ALA A 77 9.83 -12.41 -7.50
C ALA A 77 11.12 -12.47 -6.68
N GLU A 78 12.24 -12.09 -7.26
CA GLU A 78 13.51 -12.05 -6.56
C GLU A 78 13.49 -11.05 -5.42
N ARG A 79 12.90 -9.89 -5.66
CA ARG A 79 12.78 -8.85 -4.62
C ARG A 79 11.87 -9.31 -3.48
N ALA A 80 10.76 -9.98 -3.81
CA ALA A 80 9.86 -10.54 -2.80
C ALA A 80 10.59 -11.60 -1.96
N GLY A 81 11.46 -12.41 -2.56
CA GLY A 81 12.25 -13.43 -1.86
C GLY A 81 13.28 -12.85 -0.90
N GLN A 82 13.65 -11.59 -1.03
CA GLN A 82 14.58 -10.91 -0.13
C GLN A 82 13.91 -10.39 1.15
N GLY A 83 12.59 -10.53 1.25
CA GLY A 83 11.81 -10.02 2.36
C GLY A 83 11.33 -8.61 2.13
N LEU A 84 10.03 -8.41 2.29
CA LEU A 84 9.38 -7.13 2.12
C LEU A 84 8.40 -6.90 3.27
N PHE A 85 8.15 -5.61 3.56
CA PHE A 85 6.96 -5.24 4.32
C PHE A 85 5.80 -5.22 3.33
N GLY A 86 5.14 -6.36 3.18
CA GLY A 86 4.00 -6.50 2.31
C GLY A 86 4.12 -7.66 1.34
N THR A 87 3.09 -7.81 0.53
CA THR A 87 2.99 -8.85 -0.48
C THR A 87 2.93 -8.21 -1.86
N LEU A 88 3.82 -8.62 -2.74
CA LEU A 88 3.80 -8.20 -4.14
C LEU A 88 2.74 -8.98 -4.90
N GLY A 89 1.95 -8.27 -5.69
CA GLY A 89 0.98 -8.86 -6.60
C GLY A 89 1.22 -8.37 -8.01
N ILE A 90 0.96 -9.23 -8.98
CA ILE A 90 1.01 -8.88 -10.39
C ILE A 90 -0.37 -9.15 -10.98
N VAL A 91 -0.94 -8.12 -11.60
CA VAL A 91 -2.24 -8.22 -12.26
C VAL A 91 -2.03 -8.02 -13.75
N ARG A 92 -2.41 -8.99 -14.55
CA ARG A 92 -2.35 -8.87 -16.01
C ARG A 92 -3.60 -8.17 -16.50
N THR A 93 -3.41 -7.19 -17.36
CA THR A 93 -4.49 -6.45 -18.00
C THR A 93 -4.29 -6.47 -19.51
N ASN A 94 -5.25 -5.92 -20.24
CA ASN A 94 -5.14 -5.79 -21.69
C ASN A 94 -4.09 -4.74 -22.11
N ARG A 95 -3.58 -3.95 -21.16
CA ARG A 95 -2.54 -2.93 -21.39
C ARG A 95 -1.15 -3.40 -20.98
N GLY A 96 -1.05 -4.55 -20.30
CA GLY A 96 0.22 -5.05 -19.80
C GLY A 96 0.08 -5.62 -18.39
N MET A 97 0.98 -5.23 -17.52
CA MET A 97 1.00 -5.71 -16.13
C MET A 97 0.99 -4.54 -15.15
N ASP A 98 0.19 -4.69 -14.12
CA ASP A 98 0.22 -3.80 -12.96
C ASP A 98 0.87 -4.54 -11.80
N VAL A 99 1.70 -3.85 -11.05
CA VAL A 99 2.36 -4.40 -9.86
C VAL A 99 1.88 -3.65 -8.63
N THR A 100 1.43 -4.40 -7.63
CA THR A 100 0.92 -3.83 -6.38
C THR A 100 1.75 -4.34 -5.20
N LEU A 101 1.82 -3.52 -4.15
CA LEU A 101 2.33 -3.93 -2.85
C LEU A 101 1.21 -3.73 -1.85
N ARG A 102 0.86 -4.77 -1.11
CA ARG A 102 -0.22 -4.73 -0.14
C ARG A 102 0.29 -5.21 1.22
N TYR A 103 -0.08 -4.48 2.26
CA TYR A 103 0.24 -4.87 3.62
C TYR A 103 -0.98 -4.68 4.52
N ALA A 104 -1.38 -5.74 5.18
CA ALA A 104 -2.49 -5.70 6.14
C ALA A 104 -1.97 -6.12 7.50
N PHE A 105 -2.35 -5.39 8.54
CA PHE A 105 -1.86 -5.65 9.89
C PHE A 105 -2.88 -5.23 10.93
N PRO A 106 -2.92 -5.92 12.09
CA PRO A 106 -3.75 -5.48 13.21
C PRO A 106 -3.13 -4.20 13.79
N ALA A 107 -3.87 -3.10 13.69
CA ALA A 107 -3.38 -1.79 14.12
C ALA A 107 -4.16 -1.21 15.30
N GLU A 108 -5.17 -1.91 15.77
CA GLU A 108 -5.99 -1.46 16.87
C GLU A 108 -5.14 -1.33 18.14
N GLY A 109 -5.22 -0.17 18.79
CA GLY A 109 -4.41 0.10 19.97
C GLY A 109 -2.96 0.47 19.71
N MET A 110 -2.56 0.59 18.44
CA MET A 110 -1.20 0.95 18.08
C MET A 110 -0.95 2.43 18.34
N ASP A 111 0.20 2.75 18.93
CA ASP A 111 0.58 4.14 19.18
C ASP A 111 0.84 4.90 17.87
N PRO A 112 0.66 6.23 17.86
CA PRO A 112 0.82 7.02 16.61
C PRO A 112 2.20 6.91 15.96
N VAL A 113 3.27 6.85 16.73
CA VAL A 113 4.63 6.81 16.17
C VAL A 113 4.90 5.48 15.46
N PRO A 114 4.71 4.30 16.10
CA PRO A 114 4.86 3.03 15.38
C PRO A 114 3.93 2.90 14.18
N LEU A 115 2.69 3.38 14.28
CA LEU A 115 1.74 3.34 13.17
C LEU A 115 2.27 4.14 11.99
N SER A 116 2.70 5.37 12.22
CA SER A 116 3.26 6.24 11.20
C SER A 116 4.51 5.61 10.56
N THR A 117 5.41 5.08 11.39
CA THR A 117 6.65 4.46 10.91
C THR A 117 6.35 3.26 10.01
N LEU A 118 5.41 2.41 10.42
CA LEU A 118 5.07 1.22 9.64
C LEU A 118 4.47 1.58 8.29
N LEU A 119 3.54 2.54 8.26
CA LEU A 119 2.96 3.02 7.01
C LEU A 119 4.05 3.59 6.09
N MET A 120 4.96 4.37 6.62
CA MET A 120 6.04 4.97 5.84
C MET A 120 7.03 3.93 5.32
N LEU A 121 7.31 2.87 6.07
CA LEU A 121 8.16 1.77 5.61
C LEU A 121 7.56 1.09 4.38
N VAL A 122 6.26 0.86 4.38
CA VAL A 122 5.59 0.20 3.26
C VAL A 122 5.61 1.09 2.01
N VAL A 123 5.25 2.38 2.16
CA VAL A 123 5.23 3.26 0.99
C VAL A 123 6.62 3.54 0.43
N SER A 124 7.64 3.60 1.30
CA SER A 124 9.03 3.74 0.85
C SER A 124 9.49 2.51 0.07
N THR A 125 9.11 1.32 0.54
CA THR A 125 9.39 0.08 -0.16
C THR A 125 8.72 0.08 -1.53
N ALA A 126 7.47 0.51 -1.62
CA ALA A 126 6.75 0.60 -2.89
C ALA A 126 7.44 1.55 -3.87
N SER A 127 7.93 2.68 -3.38
CA SER A 127 8.65 3.66 -4.20
C SER A 127 9.97 3.10 -4.73
N GLN A 128 10.73 2.37 -3.90
CA GLN A 128 11.96 1.70 -4.33
C GLN A 128 11.68 0.63 -5.38
N LEU A 129 10.64 -0.18 -5.16
CA LEU A 129 10.23 -1.20 -6.11
C LEU A 129 9.87 -0.60 -7.46
N ARG A 130 9.17 0.52 -7.46
CA ARG A 130 8.84 1.23 -8.69
C ARG A 130 10.10 1.58 -9.47
N SER A 131 11.09 2.18 -8.83
CA SER A 131 12.35 2.54 -9.49
C SER A 131 13.06 1.32 -10.06
N GLU A 132 13.12 0.24 -9.31
CA GLU A 132 13.77 -1.00 -9.73
C GLU A 132 13.06 -1.63 -10.95
N LEU A 133 11.73 -1.71 -10.90
CA LEU A 133 10.95 -2.32 -11.98
C LEU A 133 10.93 -1.48 -13.24
N LEU A 134 10.86 -0.16 -13.11
CA LEU A 134 10.95 0.72 -14.28
C LEU A 134 12.32 0.63 -14.94
N ALA A 135 13.39 0.47 -14.18
CA ALA A 135 14.72 0.28 -14.73
C ALA A 135 14.82 -1.03 -15.53
N VAL A 136 14.23 -2.11 -15.01
CA VAL A 136 14.18 -3.40 -15.71
C VAL A 136 13.36 -3.29 -17.00
N ALA A 137 12.26 -2.54 -16.96
CA ALA A 137 11.39 -2.34 -18.12
C ALA A 137 11.98 -1.39 -19.16
N GLY A 138 13.10 -0.71 -18.84
CA GLY A 138 13.68 0.30 -19.71
C GLY A 138 12.90 1.60 -19.75
N GLU A 139 12.00 1.80 -18.77
CA GLU A 139 11.20 3.02 -18.69
C GLU A 139 11.96 4.13 -17.95
N PRO A 140 11.72 5.42 -18.33
CA PRO A 140 12.32 6.52 -17.56
C PRO A 140 11.78 6.52 -16.14
N GLN A 141 12.67 6.77 -15.18
CA GLN A 141 12.27 6.97 -13.79
C GLN A 141 11.79 8.40 -13.59
N SER A 142 10.66 8.52 -12.93
CA SER A 142 10.08 9.83 -12.64
C SER A 142 10.34 10.27 -11.21
#